data_e73a396d214b22213cc8078ee6bc7ebb
#
_entry.id   e73a396d214b22213cc8078ee6bc7ebb
#
_cell.length_a   1.000
_cell.length_b   1.000
_cell.length_c   1.000
_cell.angle_alpha   90.00
_cell.angle_beta   90.00
_cell.angle_gamma   90.00
#
_symmetry.space_group_name_H-M   'P 1'
#
loop_
_entity.id
_entity.type
_entity.pdbx_description
1 polymer ?
#
loop_
_entity_poly.entity_id
_entity_poly.type
_entity_poly.pdbx_seq_one_letter_code
_entity_poly.pdbx_strand_id
1 'polypeptide(L)'
;MTPTPTATLVARDWAEIQERMLVPLYEAVYDRLEVGPGTRLLCLDCGAGLALLLASGRGAAATGVEADPARRALARERLLEVVGAPPVPAARPYDVLLAFEPSPGALAAALPSVRRGGAVVLAGWGPAERCTVPAVLGGGPVVRDLDAVAEDAGLVPDGSGRVFCPFGYADADSAVRGLLSTGLYPVAGTGSGPCAADPALAEKELAEAIHPYERADGAVWLPNILRYVIARVA
;
A
#
# COMPACT_ATOMS: atom_id res chain seq x y z
N MET A 1 -12.89 -12.65 14.72
CA MET A 1 -12.55 -13.89 14.02
C MET A 1 -11.03 -14.03 14.08
N THR A 2 -10.49 -15.13 14.56
CA THR A 2 -9.03 -15.35 14.67
C THR A 2 -8.50 -15.72 13.28
N PRO A 3 -7.40 -15.11 12.80
CA PRO A 3 -6.82 -15.44 11.51
C PRO A 3 -6.29 -16.87 11.49
N THR A 4 -6.29 -17.50 10.29
CA THR A 4 -5.69 -18.82 10.09
C THR A 4 -4.15 -18.73 10.19
N PRO A 5 -3.44 -19.84 10.51
CA PRO A 5 -1.97 -19.85 10.53
C PRO A 5 -1.34 -19.34 9.23
N THR A 6 -1.88 -19.74 8.07
CA THR A 6 -1.42 -19.29 6.75
C THR A 6 -1.60 -17.79 6.56
N ALA A 7 -2.77 -17.21 6.92
CA ALA A 7 -3.00 -15.79 6.84
C ALA A 7 -2.04 -14.99 7.74
N THR A 8 -1.68 -15.56 8.89
CA THR A 8 -0.71 -14.93 9.79
C THR A 8 0.70 -14.91 9.19
N LEU A 9 1.12 -15.97 8.50
CA LEU A 9 2.42 -16.01 7.81
C LEU A 9 2.48 -14.99 6.67
N VAL A 10 1.47 -14.95 5.82
CA VAL A 10 1.37 -13.96 4.72
C VAL A 10 1.41 -12.53 5.26
N ALA A 11 0.70 -12.25 6.34
CA ALA A 11 0.71 -10.93 6.96
C ALA A 11 2.09 -10.56 7.55
N ARG A 12 2.85 -11.54 8.08
CA ARG A 12 4.23 -11.32 8.54
C ARG A 12 5.18 -11.06 7.39
N ASP A 13 5.11 -11.82 6.31
CA ASP A 13 5.92 -11.59 5.10
C ASP A 13 5.65 -10.20 4.52
N TRP A 14 4.38 -9.75 4.53
CA TRP A 14 4.06 -8.36 4.23
C TRP A 14 4.79 -7.39 5.16
N ALA A 15 4.64 -7.55 6.47
CA ALA A 15 5.14 -6.61 7.47
C ALA A 15 6.68 -6.54 7.54
N GLU A 16 7.36 -7.67 7.31
CA GLU A 16 8.82 -7.80 7.49
C GLU A 16 9.60 -7.62 6.20
N ILE A 17 9.00 -7.99 5.04
CA ILE A 17 9.68 -8.00 3.76
C ILE A 17 9.14 -6.90 2.84
N GLN A 18 7.81 -6.86 2.63
CA GLN A 18 7.21 -6.11 1.52
C GLN A 18 6.91 -4.65 1.86
N GLU A 19 6.33 -4.38 3.03
CA GLU A 19 5.78 -3.06 3.39
C GLU A 19 6.85 -1.95 3.30
N ARG A 20 8.09 -2.26 3.64
CA ARG A 20 9.23 -1.31 3.60
C ARG A 20 9.54 -0.78 2.20
N MET A 21 9.10 -1.46 1.15
CA MET A 21 9.34 -1.03 -0.24
C MET A 21 8.61 0.27 -0.58
N LEU A 22 7.58 0.63 0.21
CA LEU A 22 6.81 1.85 0.03
C LEU A 22 7.35 3.06 0.82
N VAL A 23 8.42 2.88 1.61
CA VAL A 23 9.03 3.97 2.40
C VAL A 23 9.35 5.22 1.56
N PRO A 24 9.98 5.12 0.36
CA PRO A 24 10.28 6.31 -0.43
C PRO A 24 9.01 7.09 -0.83
N LEU A 25 7.90 6.40 -1.08
CA LEU A 25 6.61 7.04 -1.40
C LEU A 25 6.08 7.79 -0.17
N TYR A 26 6.05 7.15 1.00
CA TYR A 26 5.55 7.77 2.23
C TYR A 26 6.35 9.01 2.60
N GLU A 27 7.68 8.91 2.57
CA GLU A 27 8.57 10.03 2.86
C GLU A 27 8.33 11.20 1.90
N ALA A 28 8.29 10.96 0.59
CA ALA A 28 8.04 12.00 -0.41
C ALA A 28 6.69 12.70 -0.22
N VAL A 29 5.64 11.94 0.10
CA VAL A 29 4.30 12.49 0.37
C VAL A 29 4.29 13.29 1.65
N TYR A 30 4.90 12.77 2.73
CA TYR A 30 4.93 13.45 4.03
C TYR A 30 5.75 14.73 3.99
N ASP A 31 6.87 14.75 3.26
CA ASP A 31 7.65 15.96 3.03
C ASP A 31 6.84 16.99 2.23
N ARG A 32 6.17 16.56 1.17
CA ARG A 32 5.37 17.44 0.30
C ARG A 32 4.19 18.09 1.02
N LEU A 33 3.60 17.39 2.00
CA LEU A 33 2.47 17.87 2.79
C LEU A 33 2.87 18.42 4.17
N GLU A 34 4.18 18.47 4.46
CA GLU A 34 4.71 18.90 5.75
C GLU A 34 4.03 18.17 6.92
N VAL A 35 3.84 16.82 6.78
CA VAL A 35 3.25 16.00 7.81
C VAL A 35 4.09 16.06 9.08
N GLY A 36 3.50 16.49 10.18
CA GLY A 36 4.19 16.71 11.44
C GLY A 36 3.25 16.96 12.62
N PRO A 37 3.73 17.60 13.71
CA PRO A 37 2.92 17.89 14.88
C PRO A 37 1.67 18.69 14.52
N GLY A 38 0.52 18.23 15.01
CA GLY A 38 -0.79 18.83 14.68
C GLY A 38 -1.49 18.24 13.46
N THR A 39 -0.79 17.49 12.60
CA THR A 39 -1.41 16.76 11.49
C THR A 39 -2.18 15.54 12.00
N ARG A 40 -3.42 15.39 11.55
CA ARG A 40 -4.23 14.18 11.73
C ARG A 40 -4.30 13.44 10.40
N LEU A 41 -3.73 12.23 10.36
CA LEU A 41 -3.63 11.42 9.15
C LEU A 41 -4.51 10.17 9.25
N LEU A 42 -5.27 9.89 8.20
CA LEU A 42 -5.97 8.62 7.98
C LEU A 42 -5.30 7.89 6.83
N CYS A 43 -4.90 6.63 7.03
CA CYS A 43 -4.33 5.79 5.98
C CYS A 43 -5.29 4.63 5.68
N LEU A 44 -5.74 4.50 4.43
CA LEU A 44 -6.50 3.35 3.96
C LEU A 44 -5.57 2.21 3.57
N ASP A 45 -6.03 0.98 3.81
CA ASP A 45 -5.28 -0.25 3.54
C ASP A 45 -3.86 -0.17 4.09
N CYS A 46 -3.77 0.24 5.38
CA CYS A 46 -2.51 0.61 6.02
C CYS A 46 -1.56 -0.57 6.28
N GLY A 47 -1.95 -1.80 5.92
CA GLY A 47 -1.14 -3.00 6.12
C GLY A 47 -0.80 -3.25 7.59
N ALA A 48 0.46 -3.51 7.85
CA ALA A 48 0.97 -3.65 9.21
C ALA A 48 1.37 -2.31 9.86
N GLY A 49 1.06 -1.17 9.20
CA GLY A 49 1.10 0.16 9.78
C GLY A 49 2.41 0.93 9.59
N LEU A 50 3.27 0.58 8.64
CA LEU A 50 4.53 1.31 8.43
C LEU A 50 4.29 2.78 8.08
N ALA A 51 3.30 3.09 7.25
CA ALA A 51 2.91 4.48 6.96
C ALA A 51 2.56 5.26 8.23
N LEU A 52 1.84 4.62 9.16
CA LEU A 52 1.46 5.22 10.43
C LEU A 52 2.67 5.44 11.35
N LEU A 53 3.61 4.48 11.40
CA LEU A 53 4.85 4.61 12.16
C LEU A 53 5.67 5.81 11.68
N LEU A 54 5.83 5.96 10.37
CA LEU A 54 6.56 7.07 9.78
C LEU A 54 5.88 8.41 10.05
N ALA A 55 4.54 8.49 9.93
CA ALA A 55 3.79 9.69 10.28
C ALA A 55 3.88 10.03 11.77
N SER A 56 3.75 9.04 12.65
CA SER A 56 3.87 9.21 14.10
C SER A 56 5.29 9.61 14.51
N GLY A 57 6.32 9.08 13.84
CA GLY A 57 7.71 9.51 14.03
C GLY A 57 7.95 10.98 13.68
N ARG A 58 7.11 11.59 12.84
CA ARG A 58 7.08 13.02 12.53
C ARG A 58 6.21 13.84 13.49
N GLY A 59 5.56 13.19 14.46
CA GLY A 59 4.69 13.83 15.45
C GLY A 59 3.23 13.96 15.05
N ALA A 60 2.80 13.35 13.93
CA ALA A 60 1.41 13.34 13.49
C ALA A 60 0.55 12.35 14.30
N ALA A 61 -0.74 12.66 14.47
CA ALA A 61 -1.73 11.72 14.98
C ALA A 61 -2.26 10.86 13.82
N ALA A 62 -1.81 9.61 13.72
CA ALA A 62 -2.12 8.74 12.60
C ALA A 62 -3.09 7.62 13.00
N THR A 63 -4.12 7.39 12.19
CA THR A 63 -5.08 6.29 12.30
C THR A 63 -5.06 5.47 11.02
N GLY A 64 -5.07 4.14 11.12
CA GLY A 64 -5.14 3.24 9.97
C GLY A 64 -6.49 2.59 9.80
N VAL A 65 -6.82 2.30 8.56
CA VAL A 65 -7.92 1.40 8.19
C VAL A 65 -7.31 0.19 7.52
N GLU A 66 -7.58 -1.00 8.05
CA GLU A 66 -7.10 -2.27 7.49
C GLU A 66 -8.18 -3.34 7.63
N ALA A 67 -8.64 -3.84 6.51
CA ALA A 67 -9.69 -4.85 6.48
C ALA A 67 -9.19 -6.25 6.87
N ASP A 68 -7.94 -6.58 6.51
CA ASP A 68 -7.32 -7.86 6.84
C ASP A 68 -7.07 -7.95 8.37
N PRO A 69 -7.70 -8.93 9.06
CA PRO A 69 -7.57 -9.05 10.50
C PRO A 69 -6.14 -9.43 10.95
N ALA A 70 -5.37 -10.14 10.13
CA ALA A 70 -4.01 -10.55 10.46
C ALA A 70 -3.05 -9.36 10.37
N ARG A 71 -3.11 -8.57 9.29
CA ARG A 71 -2.33 -7.33 9.15
C ARG A 71 -2.72 -6.30 10.22
N ARG A 72 -4.01 -6.15 10.48
CA ARG A 72 -4.51 -5.26 11.54
C ARG A 72 -4.03 -5.68 12.93
N ALA A 73 -3.93 -6.98 13.22
CA ALA A 73 -3.37 -7.47 14.47
C ALA A 73 -1.89 -7.06 14.64
N LEU A 74 -1.06 -7.25 13.59
CA LEU A 74 0.34 -6.84 13.59
C LEU A 74 0.51 -5.33 13.78
N ALA A 75 -0.33 -4.52 13.16
CA ALA A 75 -0.30 -3.06 13.36
C ALA A 75 -0.62 -2.69 14.82
N ARG A 76 -1.57 -3.38 15.46
CA ARG A 76 -1.91 -3.17 16.87
C ARG A 76 -0.81 -3.65 17.83
N GLU A 77 -0.09 -4.72 17.49
CA GLU A 77 1.10 -5.14 18.23
C GLU A 77 2.20 -4.07 18.24
N ARG A 78 2.25 -3.23 17.19
CA ARG A 78 3.10 -2.03 17.10
C ARG A 78 2.53 -0.81 17.83
N LEU A 79 1.46 -0.99 18.63
CA LEU A 79 0.74 0.05 19.39
C LEU A 79 0.12 1.15 18.50
N LEU A 80 -0.25 0.82 17.28
CA LEU A 80 -0.88 1.75 16.35
C LEU A 80 -2.41 1.72 16.47
N GLU A 81 -3.04 2.87 16.25
CA GLU A 81 -4.49 2.99 16.16
C GLU A 81 -4.97 2.51 14.80
N VAL A 82 -5.53 1.29 14.73
CA VAL A 82 -6.02 0.70 13.49
C VAL A 82 -7.41 0.10 13.67
N VAL A 83 -8.31 0.48 12.75
CA VAL A 83 -9.72 0.07 12.72
C VAL A 83 -10.02 -0.77 11.47
N GLY A 84 -11.16 -1.49 11.47
CA GLY A 84 -11.56 -2.35 10.35
C GLY A 84 -12.32 -1.61 9.23
N ALA A 85 -12.76 -0.38 9.50
CA ALA A 85 -13.49 0.46 8.56
C ALA A 85 -13.28 1.94 8.91
N PRO A 86 -13.41 2.87 7.96
CA PRO A 86 -13.26 4.30 8.22
C PRO A 86 -14.19 4.77 9.34
N PRO A 87 -13.69 5.60 10.29
CA PRO A 87 -14.51 6.16 11.36
C PRO A 87 -15.39 7.29 10.79
N VAL A 88 -16.70 7.01 10.57
CA VAL A 88 -17.66 7.99 10.02
C VAL A 88 -18.87 8.09 10.94
N PRO A 89 -19.23 9.28 11.42
CA PRO A 89 -18.43 10.52 11.38
C PRO A 89 -17.19 10.41 12.28
N ALA A 90 -16.08 10.99 11.86
CA ALA A 90 -14.93 11.13 12.73
C ALA A 90 -15.24 12.15 13.83
N ALA A 91 -14.92 11.82 15.09
CA ALA A 91 -15.09 12.75 16.23
C ALA A 91 -14.28 14.05 16.00
N ARG A 92 -13.16 13.94 15.35
CA ARG A 92 -12.35 15.06 14.84
C ARG A 92 -11.90 14.70 13.42
N PRO A 93 -12.16 15.57 12.43
CA PRO A 93 -11.81 15.26 11.05
C PRO A 93 -10.29 15.18 10.83
N TYR A 94 -9.89 14.47 9.78
CA TYR A 94 -8.50 14.30 9.38
C TYR A 94 -8.06 15.42 8.44
N ASP A 95 -6.79 15.79 8.53
CA ASP A 95 -6.14 16.77 7.63
C ASP A 95 -5.66 16.13 6.35
N VAL A 96 -5.23 14.87 6.44
CA VAL A 96 -4.65 14.09 5.34
C VAL A 96 -5.32 12.71 5.31
N LEU A 97 -5.75 12.29 4.12
CA LEU A 97 -6.11 10.93 3.77
C LEU A 97 -5.06 10.38 2.81
N LEU A 98 -4.44 9.27 3.14
CA LEU A 98 -3.50 8.55 2.28
C LEU A 98 -4.09 7.21 1.86
N ALA A 99 -4.06 6.91 0.55
CA ALA A 99 -4.54 5.66 0.00
C ALA A 99 -3.68 5.19 -1.18
N PHE A 100 -3.23 3.93 -1.12
CA PHE A 100 -2.53 3.29 -2.23
C PHE A 100 -3.51 2.39 -2.99
N GLU A 101 -3.67 2.64 -4.31
CA GLU A 101 -4.60 1.90 -5.19
C GLU A 101 -6.02 1.74 -4.59
N PRO A 102 -6.63 2.82 -4.06
CA PRO A 102 -7.90 2.70 -3.34
C PRO A 102 -9.02 2.22 -4.27
N SER A 103 -9.90 1.37 -3.76
CA SER A 103 -11.16 1.13 -4.45
C SER A 103 -12.05 2.37 -4.35
N PRO A 104 -12.89 2.67 -5.37
CA PRO A 104 -13.82 3.80 -5.31
C PRO A 104 -14.72 3.78 -4.07
N GLY A 105 -15.18 2.58 -3.67
CA GLY A 105 -16.01 2.42 -2.47
C GLY A 105 -15.26 2.73 -1.17
N ALA A 106 -14.00 2.30 -1.02
CA ALA A 106 -13.19 2.60 0.16
C ALA A 106 -12.90 4.09 0.26
N LEU A 107 -12.58 4.73 -0.87
CA LEU A 107 -12.36 6.17 -0.93
C LEU A 107 -13.63 6.94 -0.54
N ALA A 108 -14.76 6.64 -1.17
CA ALA A 108 -16.03 7.28 -0.88
C ALA A 108 -16.46 7.14 0.59
N ALA A 109 -16.20 5.98 1.19
CA ALA A 109 -16.49 5.74 2.61
C ALA A 109 -15.60 6.56 3.55
N ALA A 110 -14.37 6.87 3.17
CA ALA A 110 -13.41 7.58 4.02
C ALA A 110 -13.49 9.12 3.89
N LEU A 111 -13.86 9.63 2.71
CA LEU A 111 -13.90 11.08 2.44
C LEU A 111 -14.68 11.90 3.48
N PRO A 112 -15.86 11.46 3.99
CA PRO A 112 -16.58 12.21 5.02
C PRO A 112 -15.81 12.38 6.34
N SER A 113 -14.73 11.64 6.55
CA SER A 113 -13.85 11.77 7.73
C SER A 113 -12.78 12.87 7.55
N VAL A 114 -12.59 13.39 6.34
CA VAL A 114 -11.60 14.42 6.02
C VAL A 114 -12.24 15.80 6.09
N ARG A 115 -11.53 16.79 6.66
CA ARG A 115 -12.06 18.16 6.71
C ARG A 115 -12.11 18.81 5.32
N ARG A 116 -12.94 19.82 5.16
CA ARG A 116 -12.91 20.69 3.97
C ARG A 116 -11.50 21.29 3.79
N GLY A 117 -11.02 21.31 2.56
CA GLY A 117 -9.65 21.72 2.23
C GLY A 117 -8.57 20.72 2.69
N GLY A 118 -8.93 19.61 3.33
CA GLY A 118 -8.02 18.53 3.70
C GLY A 118 -7.41 17.87 2.48
N ALA A 119 -6.18 17.38 2.61
CA ALA A 119 -5.48 16.70 1.52
C ALA A 119 -5.92 15.24 1.38
N VAL A 120 -6.14 14.82 0.15
CA VAL A 120 -6.35 13.42 -0.21
C VAL A 120 -5.21 13.01 -1.14
N VAL A 121 -4.42 12.04 -0.71
CA VAL A 121 -3.31 11.50 -1.49
C VAL A 121 -3.73 10.15 -2.05
N LEU A 122 -3.83 10.09 -3.36
CA LEU A 122 -4.04 8.85 -4.10
C LEU A 122 -2.70 8.42 -4.68
N ALA A 123 -2.22 7.25 -4.32
CA ALA A 123 -0.97 6.71 -4.81
C ALA A 123 -1.19 5.40 -5.55
N GLY A 124 -0.29 5.07 -6.47
CA GLY A 124 -0.36 3.85 -7.25
C GLY A 124 0.86 3.63 -8.12
N TRP A 125 0.78 2.63 -8.97
CA TRP A 125 1.84 2.33 -9.92
C TRP A 125 2.00 3.47 -10.93
N GLY A 126 3.22 3.75 -11.30
CA GLY A 126 3.56 4.65 -12.40
C GLY A 126 3.38 4.00 -13.77
N PRO A 127 3.97 4.58 -14.84
CA PRO A 127 3.89 4.02 -16.17
C PRO A 127 4.37 2.57 -16.21
N ALA A 128 3.65 1.69 -16.91
CA ALA A 128 3.90 0.25 -16.93
C ALA A 128 5.35 -0.09 -17.33
N GLU A 129 5.92 0.65 -18.29
CA GLU A 129 7.30 0.49 -18.77
C GLU A 129 8.37 0.89 -17.73
N ARG A 130 7.96 1.47 -16.61
CA ARG A 130 8.80 1.89 -15.49
C ARG A 130 8.56 1.11 -14.21
N CYS A 131 7.70 0.09 -14.27
CA CYS A 131 7.32 -0.73 -13.12
C CYS A 131 7.58 -2.21 -13.41
N THR A 132 8.59 -2.78 -12.78
CA THR A 132 8.95 -4.18 -12.96
C THR A 132 7.98 -5.12 -12.23
N VAL A 133 7.52 -4.76 -11.04
CA VAL A 133 6.66 -5.63 -10.22
C VAL A 133 5.36 -6.02 -10.91
N PRO A 134 4.57 -5.10 -11.52
CA PRO A 134 3.40 -5.50 -12.28
C PRO A 134 3.70 -6.49 -13.41
N ALA A 135 4.82 -6.33 -14.11
CA ALA A 135 5.23 -7.24 -15.18
C ALA A 135 5.58 -8.64 -14.65
N VAL A 136 6.33 -8.71 -13.54
CA VAL A 136 6.70 -9.96 -12.86
C VAL A 136 5.47 -10.70 -12.33
N LEU A 137 4.46 -9.97 -11.87
CA LEU A 137 3.20 -10.54 -11.39
C LEU A 137 2.22 -10.96 -12.50
N GLY A 138 2.69 -11.11 -13.75
CA GLY A 138 1.88 -11.63 -14.85
C GLY A 138 0.88 -10.64 -15.44
N GLY A 139 1.20 -9.36 -15.43
CA GLY A 139 0.34 -8.31 -15.97
C GLY A 139 -0.47 -7.57 -14.90
N GLY A 140 -0.05 -7.67 -13.68
CA GLY A 140 -0.42 -6.94 -12.47
C GLY A 140 -1.54 -5.89 -12.51
N PRO A 141 -1.77 -5.15 -11.45
CA PRO A 141 -2.89 -4.20 -11.40
C PRO A 141 -2.82 -3.23 -12.58
N VAL A 142 -3.94 -3.07 -13.25
CA VAL A 142 -4.09 -2.05 -14.30
C VAL A 142 -3.67 -0.71 -13.69
N VAL A 143 -2.70 -0.05 -14.32
CA VAL A 143 -2.31 1.32 -13.91
C VAL A 143 -3.55 2.20 -13.93
N ARG A 144 -4.01 2.59 -12.75
CA ARG A 144 -5.21 3.43 -12.62
C ARG A 144 -4.88 4.87 -12.98
N ASP A 145 -5.79 5.53 -13.64
CA ASP A 145 -5.75 6.98 -13.78
C ASP A 145 -6.16 7.62 -12.45
N LEU A 146 -5.17 8.01 -11.65
CA LEU A 146 -5.40 8.59 -10.33
C LEU A 146 -6.05 9.99 -10.42
N ASP A 147 -5.87 10.70 -11.54
CA ASP A 147 -6.54 11.98 -11.75
C ASP A 147 -8.02 11.76 -11.99
N ALA A 148 -8.39 10.77 -12.82
CA ALA A 148 -9.78 10.40 -13.03
C ALA A 148 -10.44 9.91 -11.71
N VAL A 149 -9.72 9.12 -10.90
CA VAL A 149 -10.23 8.69 -9.57
C VAL A 149 -10.49 9.89 -8.65
N ALA A 150 -9.63 10.90 -8.67
CA ALA A 150 -9.82 12.12 -7.88
C ALA A 150 -11.01 12.93 -8.40
N GLU A 151 -11.15 13.09 -9.71
CA GLU A 151 -12.26 13.80 -10.36
C GLU A 151 -13.60 13.12 -10.08
N ASP A 152 -13.69 11.80 -10.27
CA ASP A 152 -14.90 11.01 -9.97
C ASP A 152 -15.32 11.11 -8.49
N ALA A 153 -14.35 11.30 -7.60
CA ALA A 153 -14.59 11.51 -6.17
C ALA A 153 -14.95 12.97 -5.81
N GLY A 154 -15.03 13.88 -6.78
CA GLY A 154 -15.35 15.29 -6.57
C GLY A 154 -14.24 16.06 -5.85
N LEU A 155 -12.99 15.61 -5.97
CA LEU A 155 -11.83 16.25 -5.35
C LEU A 155 -11.24 17.31 -6.29
N VAL A 156 -10.66 18.36 -5.70
CA VAL A 156 -9.99 19.44 -6.45
C VAL A 156 -8.50 19.11 -6.56
N PRO A 157 -7.92 18.98 -7.76
CA PRO A 157 -6.49 18.71 -7.93
C PRO A 157 -5.61 19.80 -7.29
N ASP A 158 -4.53 19.39 -6.61
CA ASP A 158 -3.59 20.30 -5.91
C ASP A 158 -2.11 20.00 -6.28
N GLY A 159 -1.84 18.87 -6.88
CA GLY A 159 -0.51 18.51 -7.35
C GLY A 159 -0.32 17.02 -7.55
N SER A 160 0.85 16.66 -8.06
CA SER A 160 1.22 15.26 -8.26
C SER A 160 2.73 15.08 -8.20
N GLY A 161 3.17 13.82 -8.08
CA GLY A 161 4.58 13.48 -8.13
C GLY A 161 4.83 12.04 -8.55
N ARG A 162 6.10 11.75 -8.81
CA ARG A 162 6.61 10.40 -9.09
C ARG A 162 7.78 10.12 -8.18
N VAL A 163 7.84 8.89 -7.67
CA VAL A 163 8.88 8.49 -6.73
C VAL A 163 9.50 7.19 -7.21
N PHE A 164 10.82 7.13 -7.23
CA PHE A 164 11.55 5.89 -7.48
C PHE A 164 11.47 5.02 -6.23
N CYS A 165 10.77 3.91 -6.33
CA CYS A 165 10.54 2.94 -5.25
C CYS A 165 11.04 1.57 -5.69
N PRO A 166 12.35 1.32 -5.72
CA PRO A 166 12.89 0.02 -6.08
C PRO A 166 12.54 -0.99 -4.99
N PHE A 167 12.09 -2.18 -5.40
CA PHE A 167 11.89 -3.29 -4.47
C PHE A 167 13.17 -4.11 -4.42
N GLY A 168 13.86 -4.03 -3.29
CA GLY A 168 15.15 -4.69 -3.03
C GLY A 168 15.00 -5.80 -1.99
N TYR A 169 15.33 -7.03 -2.37
CA TYR A 169 15.27 -8.22 -1.52
C TYR A 169 16.66 -8.81 -1.34
N ALA A 170 16.89 -9.45 -0.19
CA ALA A 170 18.18 -10.04 0.13
C ALA A 170 18.52 -11.24 -0.77
N ASP A 171 17.48 -11.97 -1.19
CA ASP A 171 17.58 -13.18 -2.00
C ASP A 171 16.26 -13.45 -2.76
N ALA A 172 16.26 -14.46 -3.63
CA ALA A 172 15.10 -14.85 -4.42
C ALA A 172 13.94 -15.35 -3.54
N ASP A 173 14.21 -16.08 -2.47
CA ASP A 173 13.17 -16.61 -1.57
C ASP A 173 12.44 -15.46 -0.88
N SER A 174 13.17 -14.46 -0.38
CA SER A 174 12.60 -13.24 0.20
C SER A 174 11.78 -12.46 -0.82
N ALA A 175 12.22 -12.40 -2.09
CA ALA A 175 11.49 -11.73 -3.15
C ALA A 175 10.16 -12.44 -3.46
N VAL A 176 10.18 -13.76 -3.61
CA VAL A 176 8.97 -14.56 -3.85
C VAL A 176 7.97 -14.39 -2.70
N ARG A 177 8.41 -14.56 -1.45
CA ARG A 177 7.55 -14.40 -0.26
C ARG A 177 6.97 -12.98 -0.15
N GLY A 178 7.81 -11.98 -0.35
CA GLY A 178 7.39 -10.58 -0.32
C GLY A 178 6.33 -10.29 -1.40
N LEU A 179 6.56 -10.72 -2.64
CA LEU A 179 5.63 -10.51 -3.74
C LEU A 179 4.33 -11.27 -3.56
N LEU A 180 4.36 -12.53 -3.11
CA LEU A 180 3.14 -13.31 -2.79
C LEU A 180 2.33 -12.66 -1.67
N SER A 181 3.00 -12.04 -0.68
CA SER A 181 2.33 -11.37 0.43
C SER A 181 1.51 -10.14 0.01
N THR A 182 1.73 -9.60 -1.19
CA THR A 182 0.92 -8.51 -1.74
C THR A 182 -0.53 -8.91 -1.99
N GLY A 183 -0.80 -10.20 -2.23
CA GLY A 183 -2.09 -10.70 -2.69
C GLY A 183 -2.43 -10.32 -4.14
N LEU A 184 -1.50 -9.74 -4.88
CA LEU A 184 -1.68 -9.39 -6.30
C LEU A 184 -1.48 -10.57 -7.24
N TYR A 185 -0.74 -11.59 -6.80
CA TYR A 185 -0.60 -12.84 -7.55
C TYR A 185 -1.75 -13.79 -7.20
N PRO A 186 -2.46 -14.36 -8.19
CA PRO A 186 -3.62 -15.23 -7.93
C PRO A 186 -3.15 -16.60 -7.43
N VAL A 187 -3.19 -16.81 -6.10
CA VAL A 187 -2.85 -18.10 -5.46
C VAL A 187 -4.10 -18.77 -4.88
N ALA A 188 -4.19 -20.08 -5.00
CA ALA A 188 -5.28 -20.87 -4.43
C ALA A 188 -5.32 -20.72 -2.90
N GLY A 189 -6.50 -20.42 -2.34
CA GLY A 189 -6.71 -20.27 -0.90
C GLY A 189 -6.49 -18.86 -0.33
N THR A 190 -6.06 -17.89 -1.13
CA THR A 190 -5.91 -16.49 -0.70
C THR A 190 -7.11 -15.60 -1.01
N GLY A 191 -8.17 -16.15 -1.61
CA GLY A 191 -9.41 -15.43 -1.91
C GLY A 191 -9.40 -14.57 -3.19
N SER A 192 -8.32 -14.60 -3.95
CA SER A 192 -8.12 -13.74 -5.13
C SER A 192 -8.52 -14.44 -6.43
N GLY A 193 -9.82 -14.57 -6.72
CA GLY A 193 -10.35 -14.90 -8.04
C GLY A 193 -10.53 -16.39 -8.38
N PRO A 194 -11.26 -16.69 -9.47
CA PRO A 194 -11.72 -18.04 -9.84
C PRO A 194 -10.64 -18.96 -10.48
N CYS A 195 -9.42 -18.50 -10.66
CA CYS A 195 -8.30 -19.26 -11.26
C CYS A 195 -7.04 -19.11 -10.41
N ALA A 196 -7.13 -19.55 -9.15
CA ALA A 196 -6.00 -19.51 -8.26
C ALA A 196 -5.01 -20.64 -8.57
N ALA A 197 -3.75 -20.31 -8.85
CA ALA A 197 -2.68 -21.28 -9.09
C ALA A 197 -2.36 -22.10 -7.81
N ASP A 198 -1.86 -23.32 -8.00
CA ASP A 198 -1.24 -24.08 -6.90
C ASP A 198 -0.12 -23.23 -6.27
N PRO A 199 -0.06 -23.11 -4.93
CA PRO A 199 0.97 -22.34 -4.25
C PRO A 199 2.40 -22.67 -4.71
N ALA A 200 2.74 -23.95 -4.86
CA ALA A 200 4.07 -24.37 -5.30
C ALA A 200 4.36 -23.98 -6.76
N LEU A 201 3.33 -23.99 -7.62
CA LEU A 201 3.46 -23.51 -8.99
C LEU A 201 3.65 -21.99 -9.03
N ALA A 202 2.88 -21.26 -8.21
CA ALA A 202 3.00 -19.82 -8.10
C ALA A 202 4.39 -19.37 -7.63
N GLU A 203 4.96 -20.05 -6.63
CA GLU A 203 6.32 -19.80 -6.16
C GLU A 203 7.36 -20.03 -7.27
N LYS A 204 7.22 -21.14 -8.01
CA LYS A 204 8.13 -21.46 -9.11
C LYS A 204 8.04 -20.45 -10.25
N GLU A 205 6.84 -20.14 -10.71
CA GLU A 205 6.62 -19.15 -11.79
C GLU A 205 7.16 -17.78 -11.40
N LEU A 206 6.97 -17.38 -10.15
CA LEU A 206 7.47 -16.12 -9.66
C LEU A 206 8.99 -16.12 -9.56
N ALA A 207 9.61 -17.20 -9.08
CA ALA A 207 11.06 -17.35 -9.05
C ALA A 207 11.68 -17.26 -10.46
N GLU A 208 11.06 -17.91 -11.44
CA GLU A 208 11.48 -17.79 -12.85
C GLU A 208 11.33 -16.36 -13.38
N ALA A 209 10.26 -15.65 -13.02
CA ALA A 209 10.00 -14.30 -13.47
C ALA A 209 10.95 -13.26 -12.87
N ILE A 210 11.43 -13.46 -11.63
CA ILE A 210 12.38 -12.55 -10.97
C ILE A 210 13.84 -12.83 -11.31
N HIS A 211 14.17 -14.03 -11.82
CA HIS A 211 15.55 -14.43 -12.13
C HIS A 211 16.36 -13.41 -12.96
N PRO A 212 15.79 -12.73 -13.99
CA PRO A 212 16.51 -11.70 -14.73
C PRO A 212 16.94 -10.48 -13.92
N TYR A 213 16.38 -10.33 -12.71
CA TYR A 213 16.64 -9.20 -11.80
C TYR A 213 17.53 -9.56 -10.62
N GLU A 214 18.05 -10.79 -10.61
CA GLU A 214 19.05 -11.22 -9.64
C GLU A 214 20.40 -10.56 -9.94
N ARG A 215 21.06 -10.12 -8.89
CA ARG A 215 22.41 -9.56 -8.93
C ARG A 215 23.45 -10.63 -8.64
N ALA A 216 24.72 -10.33 -8.91
CA ALA A 216 25.83 -11.24 -8.67
C ALA A 216 26.00 -11.63 -7.19
N ASP A 217 25.49 -10.84 -6.26
CA ASP A 217 25.49 -11.11 -4.82
C ASP A 217 24.25 -11.90 -4.34
N GLY A 218 23.37 -12.30 -5.26
CA GLY A 218 22.13 -13.03 -4.97
C GLY A 218 20.95 -12.15 -4.60
N ALA A 219 21.15 -10.85 -4.42
CA ALA A 219 20.04 -9.91 -4.15
C ALA A 219 19.14 -9.75 -5.39
N VAL A 220 17.85 -9.54 -5.16
CA VAL A 220 16.89 -9.23 -6.24
C VAL A 220 16.55 -7.74 -6.21
N TRP A 221 16.58 -7.10 -7.38
CA TRP A 221 16.32 -5.67 -7.49
C TRP A 221 15.31 -5.38 -8.60
N LEU A 222 14.10 -4.99 -8.20
CA LEU A 222 13.00 -4.68 -9.10
C LEU A 222 12.77 -3.16 -9.13
N PRO A 223 13.23 -2.43 -10.16
CA PRO A 223 13.00 -1.01 -10.26
C PRO A 223 11.50 -0.70 -10.50
N ASN A 224 10.98 0.26 -9.75
CA ASN A 224 9.62 0.74 -9.91
C ASN A 224 9.58 2.26 -9.74
N ILE A 225 8.67 2.90 -10.47
CA ILE A 225 8.26 4.27 -10.23
C ILE A 225 6.82 4.23 -9.75
N LEU A 226 6.57 4.76 -8.57
CA LEU A 226 5.23 5.00 -8.07
C LEU A 226 4.81 6.44 -8.38
N ARG A 227 3.52 6.65 -8.57
CA ARG A 227 2.90 7.96 -8.79
C ARG A 227 1.97 8.28 -7.63
N TYR A 228 1.89 9.56 -7.29
CA TYR A 228 0.83 10.05 -6.41
C TYR A 228 0.19 11.31 -6.97
N VAL A 229 -1.07 11.50 -6.63
CA VAL A 229 -1.85 12.72 -6.86
C VAL A 229 -2.29 13.25 -5.51
N ILE A 230 -2.15 14.56 -5.31
CA ILE A 230 -2.69 15.28 -4.17
C ILE A 230 -3.91 16.04 -4.66
N ALA A 231 -5.04 15.86 -3.99
CA ALA A 231 -6.24 16.60 -4.24
C ALA A 231 -6.83 17.12 -2.92
N ARG A 232 -7.77 18.06 -2.97
CA ARG A 232 -8.41 18.66 -1.81
C ARG A 232 -9.91 18.34 -1.77
N VAL A 233 -10.41 18.12 -0.57
CA VAL A 233 -11.86 18.05 -0.34
C VAL A 233 -12.46 19.45 -0.54
N ALA A 234 -13.48 19.55 -1.38
CA ALA A 234 -14.15 20.79 -1.73
C ALA A 234 -14.88 21.47 -0.54
#